data_9b3221433f8db609d7a63a34655d957c
#
_entry.id   9b3221433f8db609d7a63a34655d957c
#
_cell.length_a   1.000
_cell.length_b   1.000
_cell.length_c   1.000
_cell.angle_alpha   90.00
_cell.angle_beta   90.00
_cell.angle_gamma   90.00
#
_symmetry.space_group_name_H-M   'P 1'
#
loop_
_entity.id
_entity.type
_entity.pdbx_description
1 polymer ?
#
loop_
_entity_poly.entity_id
_entity_poly.type
_entity_poly.pdbx_seq_one_letter_code
_entity_poly.pdbx_strand_id
1 'polypeptide(L)'
;MNNIFLNTLNGKIEKRPPVWFMRQAGRILPSYRKLKETHKFYDMMRDAELTSKVTMLPIDDLGVDAAILFSDILVIPDALGLDLIFTDNGPKFVNAIKDGIKPNLNFNPEKLEYIYNNIRQTVKDKENTPLIGFCGGPLTTFLFMFRGNQNQKSFKNAVKYFYKNRKESIKIIEQITQASIEYVENQIKSGIQ
;
A
#
# COMPACT_ATOMS: atom_id res chain seq x y z
N MET A 1 3.56 -19.28 20.27
CA MET A 1 4.02 -18.54 19.07
C MET A 1 3.24 -19.06 17.86
N ASN A 2 2.49 -18.20 17.19
CA ASN A 2 1.81 -18.61 15.95
C ASN A 2 2.76 -18.40 14.77
N ASN A 3 3.58 -19.40 14.46
CA ASN A 3 4.52 -19.36 13.33
C ASN A 3 4.01 -20.11 12.10
N ILE A 4 2.71 -20.47 12.10
CA ILE A 4 2.13 -21.30 11.03
C ILE A 4 2.31 -20.63 9.65
N PHE A 5 2.19 -19.30 9.56
CA PHE A 5 2.39 -18.55 8.32
C PHE A 5 3.83 -18.69 7.81
N LEU A 6 4.82 -18.35 8.63
CA LEU A 6 6.24 -18.42 8.24
C LEU A 6 6.72 -19.86 8.03
N ASN A 7 6.24 -20.79 8.83
CA ASN A 7 6.55 -22.21 8.65
C ASN A 7 6.06 -22.72 7.30
N THR A 8 4.83 -22.37 6.92
CA THR A 8 4.25 -22.76 5.63
C THR A 8 5.03 -22.15 4.46
N LEU A 9 5.44 -20.87 4.56
CA LEU A 9 6.30 -20.24 3.55
C LEU A 9 7.66 -20.93 3.41
N ASN A 10 8.19 -21.49 4.51
CA ASN A 10 9.43 -22.28 4.52
C ASN A 10 9.22 -23.76 4.17
N GLY A 11 8.08 -24.13 3.61
CA GLY A 11 7.78 -25.50 3.14
C GLY A 11 7.46 -26.50 4.24
N LYS A 12 7.24 -26.07 5.50
CA LYS A 12 6.83 -26.98 6.57
C LYS A 12 5.34 -27.30 6.47
N ILE A 13 5.00 -28.56 6.74
CA ILE A 13 3.60 -29.00 6.81
C ILE A 13 3.07 -28.65 8.19
N GLU A 14 2.01 -27.85 8.22
CA GLU A 14 1.30 -27.47 9.42
C GLU A 14 -0.05 -28.19 9.55
N LYS A 15 -0.63 -28.21 10.75
CA LYS A 15 -1.93 -28.88 11.02
C LYS A 15 -3.09 -28.29 10.23
N ARG A 16 -2.99 -27.03 9.81
CA ARG A 16 -3.94 -26.32 8.97
C ARG A 16 -3.22 -25.26 8.11
N PRO A 17 -3.79 -24.80 7.00
CA PRO A 17 -3.23 -23.65 6.28
C PRO A 17 -3.29 -22.37 7.13
N PRO A 18 -2.32 -21.44 6.97
CA PRO A 18 -2.43 -20.12 7.56
C PRO A 18 -3.55 -19.31 6.89
N VAL A 19 -4.19 -18.47 7.67
CA VAL A 19 -5.31 -17.63 7.21
C VAL A 19 -5.01 -16.16 7.41
N TRP A 20 -5.18 -15.39 6.36
CA TRP A 20 -5.23 -13.94 6.36
C TRP A 20 -6.17 -13.47 5.25
N PHE A 21 -6.70 -12.25 5.35
CA PHE A 21 -7.63 -11.71 4.35
C PHE A 21 -7.08 -10.43 3.74
N MET A 22 -7.15 -10.31 2.41
CA MET A 22 -6.86 -9.04 1.74
C MET A 22 -7.77 -7.94 2.31
N ARG A 23 -7.16 -6.80 2.70
CA ARG A 23 -7.87 -5.67 3.33
C ARG A 23 -8.54 -6.02 4.66
N GLN A 24 -7.99 -6.97 5.41
CA GLN A 24 -8.49 -7.35 6.72
C GLN A 24 -8.54 -6.15 7.68
N ALA A 25 -7.53 -5.25 7.70
CA ALA A 25 -7.57 -3.97 8.41
C ALA A 25 -8.44 -2.98 7.62
N GLY A 26 -9.72 -2.84 7.99
CA GLY A 26 -10.63 -2.00 7.24
C GLY A 26 -12.04 -1.92 7.80
N ARG A 27 -12.95 -1.35 7.01
CA ARG A 27 -14.34 -1.02 7.41
C ARG A 27 -15.20 -2.22 7.86
N ILE A 28 -14.75 -3.43 7.59
CA ILE A 28 -15.42 -4.65 8.08
C ILE A 28 -15.31 -4.76 9.60
N LEU A 29 -14.21 -4.28 10.20
CA LEU A 29 -13.97 -4.36 11.64
C LEU A 29 -14.71 -3.24 12.38
N PRO A 30 -15.52 -3.56 13.43
CA PRO A 30 -16.13 -2.55 14.30
C PRO A 30 -15.09 -1.65 14.96
N SER A 31 -13.98 -2.22 15.45
CA SER A 31 -12.84 -1.52 16.05
C SER A 31 -12.23 -0.47 15.10
N TYR A 32 -12.03 -0.81 13.82
CA TYR A 32 -11.58 0.14 12.81
C TYR A 32 -12.61 1.26 12.57
N ARG A 33 -13.90 0.94 12.48
CA ARG A 33 -14.96 1.95 12.31
C ARG A 33 -14.96 2.97 13.44
N LYS A 34 -14.77 2.51 14.70
CA LYS A 34 -14.66 3.38 15.88
C LYS A 34 -13.46 4.33 15.78
N LEU A 35 -12.28 3.85 15.34
CA LEU A 35 -11.11 4.71 15.11
C LEU A 35 -11.39 5.77 14.03
N LYS A 36 -12.15 5.39 12.98
CA LYS A 36 -12.53 6.31 11.90
C LYS A 36 -13.45 7.45 12.31
N GLU A 37 -14.14 7.36 13.43
CA GLU A 37 -14.98 8.45 13.96
C GLU A 37 -14.12 9.66 14.40
N THR A 38 -12.90 9.41 14.85
CA THR A 38 -11.99 10.42 15.40
C THR A 38 -10.77 10.69 14.53
N HIS A 39 -10.40 9.78 13.63
CA HIS A 39 -9.21 9.89 12.80
C HIS A 39 -9.52 9.70 11.31
N LYS A 40 -8.98 10.58 10.45
CA LYS A 40 -9.06 10.39 9.00
C LYS A 40 -8.07 9.31 8.54
N PHE A 41 -8.35 8.70 7.40
CA PHE A 41 -7.48 7.66 6.81
C PHE A 41 -6.04 8.12 6.67
N TYR A 42 -5.84 9.35 6.18
CA TYR A 42 -4.53 9.93 5.96
C TYR A 42 -3.75 10.11 7.26
N ASP A 43 -4.43 10.59 8.31
CA ASP A 43 -3.82 10.80 9.62
C ASP A 43 -3.39 9.46 10.23
N MET A 44 -4.28 8.45 10.18
CA MET A 44 -3.95 7.09 10.63
C MET A 44 -2.77 6.47 9.88
N MET A 45 -2.65 6.74 8.58
CA MET A 45 -1.56 6.18 7.75
C MET A 45 -0.22 6.88 8.01
N ARG A 46 -0.23 8.12 8.49
CA ARG A 46 0.98 8.91 8.74
C ARG A 46 1.46 8.90 10.19
N ASP A 47 0.64 8.43 11.09
CA ASP A 47 0.98 8.27 12.50
C ASP A 47 1.39 6.82 12.76
N ALA A 48 2.60 6.61 13.29
CA ALA A 48 3.18 5.29 13.45
C ALA A 48 2.42 4.43 14.49
N GLU A 49 1.94 5.03 15.58
CA GLU A 49 1.18 4.32 16.62
C GLU A 49 -0.21 3.94 16.11
N LEU A 50 -0.90 4.87 15.42
CA LEU A 50 -2.20 4.58 14.83
C LEU A 50 -2.10 3.54 13.71
N THR A 51 -1.09 3.63 12.83
CA THR A 51 -0.84 2.62 11.79
C THR A 51 -0.61 1.25 12.42
N SER A 52 0.25 1.15 13.43
CA SER A 52 0.52 -0.10 14.14
C SER A 52 -0.76 -0.66 14.74
N LYS A 53 -1.51 0.16 15.49
CA LYS A 53 -2.79 -0.23 16.07
C LYS A 53 -3.76 -0.77 15.02
N VAL A 54 -3.97 -0.05 13.91
CA VAL A 54 -4.88 -0.50 12.84
C VAL A 54 -4.39 -1.78 12.17
N THR A 55 -3.07 -1.92 11.98
CA THR A 55 -2.45 -3.13 11.41
C THR A 55 -2.72 -4.36 12.28
N MET A 56 -2.74 -4.21 13.61
CA MET A 56 -2.93 -5.31 14.55
C MET A 56 -4.41 -5.66 14.82
N LEU A 57 -5.37 -4.75 14.61
CA LEU A 57 -6.79 -5.02 14.85
C LEU A 57 -7.30 -6.36 14.31
N PRO A 58 -6.95 -6.82 13.08
CA PRO A 58 -7.42 -8.12 12.59
C PRO A 58 -6.88 -9.32 13.36
N ILE A 59 -5.74 -9.19 14.00
CA ILE A 59 -5.19 -10.25 14.86
C ILE A 59 -6.10 -10.45 16.07
N ASP A 60 -6.48 -9.34 16.71
CA ASP A 60 -7.32 -9.35 17.90
C ASP A 60 -8.79 -9.67 17.56
N ASP A 61 -9.32 -9.03 16.50
CA ASP A 61 -10.75 -9.13 16.16
C ASP A 61 -11.12 -10.43 15.42
N LEU A 62 -10.19 -11.02 14.64
CA LEU A 62 -10.46 -12.16 13.74
C LEU A 62 -9.59 -13.39 14.02
N GLY A 63 -8.51 -13.27 14.78
CA GLY A 63 -7.57 -14.36 15.03
C GLY A 63 -6.82 -14.86 13.79
N VAL A 64 -6.54 -13.98 12.83
CA VAL A 64 -5.77 -14.30 11.61
C VAL A 64 -4.29 -14.57 11.93
N ASP A 65 -3.60 -15.27 11.04
CA ASP A 65 -2.23 -15.76 11.28
C ASP A 65 -1.11 -14.78 10.85
N ALA A 66 -1.48 -13.69 10.19
CA ALA A 66 -0.53 -12.64 9.80
C ALA A 66 -1.21 -11.27 9.77
N ALA A 67 -0.50 -10.24 10.20
CA ALA A 67 -0.87 -8.85 10.01
C ALA A 67 -0.44 -8.38 8.61
N ILE A 68 -1.19 -7.42 8.04
CA ILE A 68 -0.81 -6.72 6.81
C ILE A 68 -0.69 -5.24 7.16
N LEU A 69 0.45 -4.65 6.82
CA LEU A 69 0.71 -3.24 7.09
C LEU A 69 -0.45 -2.36 6.58
N PHE A 70 -0.96 -1.49 7.45
CA PHE A 70 -1.95 -0.50 7.05
C PHE A 70 -1.28 0.62 6.25
N SER A 71 -1.49 0.62 4.93
CA SER A 71 -0.89 1.55 3.97
C SER A 71 -1.77 1.65 2.70
N ASP A 72 -1.28 2.35 1.68
CA ASP A 72 -1.94 2.46 0.36
C ASP A 72 -0.95 2.17 -0.78
N ILE A 73 -1.42 1.56 -1.87
CA ILE A 73 -0.60 1.30 -3.07
C ILE A 73 -0.23 2.59 -3.82
N LEU A 74 -0.90 3.70 -3.55
CA LEU A 74 -0.69 4.98 -4.22
C LEU A 74 0.46 5.80 -3.63
N VAL A 75 1.17 5.28 -2.63
CA VAL A 75 2.35 5.94 -2.03
C VAL A 75 3.51 6.06 -3.04
N ILE A 76 3.65 5.11 -3.97
CA ILE A 76 4.66 5.17 -5.04
C ILE A 76 4.38 6.31 -6.02
N PRO A 77 3.16 6.47 -6.59
CA PRO A 77 2.82 7.67 -7.37
C PRO A 77 3.05 8.99 -6.64
N ASP A 78 2.75 9.05 -5.33
CA ASP A 78 3.02 10.23 -4.51
C ASP A 78 4.53 10.53 -4.44
N ALA A 79 5.33 9.50 -4.20
CA ALA A 79 6.79 9.62 -4.18
C ALA A 79 7.37 9.96 -5.57
N LEU A 80 6.69 9.58 -6.66
CA LEU A 80 7.03 9.97 -8.03
C LEU A 80 6.60 11.40 -8.41
N GLY A 81 5.98 12.16 -7.50
CA GLY A 81 5.66 13.58 -7.70
C GLY A 81 4.24 13.86 -8.20
N LEU A 82 3.30 12.88 -8.08
CA LEU A 82 1.90 13.11 -8.47
C LEU A 82 1.08 13.83 -7.39
N ASP A 83 1.63 14.04 -6.19
CA ASP A 83 1.02 14.70 -5.05
C ASP A 83 -0.37 14.12 -4.71
N LEU A 84 -0.35 13.08 -3.90
CA LEU A 84 -1.55 12.37 -3.46
C LEU A 84 -2.26 13.16 -2.35
N ILE A 85 -3.53 13.44 -2.55
CA ILE A 85 -4.42 13.98 -1.53
C ILE A 85 -5.59 13.03 -1.27
N PHE A 86 -6.06 12.98 -0.02
CA PHE A 86 -7.24 12.21 0.35
C PHE A 86 -8.43 13.17 0.54
N THR A 87 -9.47 12.95 -0.24
CA THR A 87 -10.73 13.70 -0.17
C THR A 87 -11.84 12.82 0.39
N ASP A 88 -13.00 13.39 0.69
CA ASP A 88 -14.19 12.63 1.11
C ASP A 88 -14.61 11.58 0.07
N ASN A 89 -14.30 11.84 -1.20
CA ASN A 89 -14.52 10.91 -2.32
C ASN A 89 -13.35 9.93 -2.53
N GLY A 90 -12.32 9.96 -1.66
CA GLY A 90 -11.13 9.10 -1.61
C GLY A 90 -9.86 9.72 -2.23
N PRO A 91 -8.81 8.92 -2.55
CA PRO A 91 -7.53 9.43 -3.02
C PRO A 91 -7.64 10.11 -4.40
N LYS A 92 -6.92 11.21 -4.58
CA LYS A 92 -6.83 11.98 -5.81
C LYS A 92 -5.39 12.43 -6.02
N PHE A 93 -4.91 12.37 -7.26
CA PHE A 93 -3.63 12.98 -7.64
C PHE A 93 -3.85 14.41 -8.14
N VAL A 94 -3.08 15.36 -7.59
CA VAL A 94 -3.08 16.76 -8.07
C VAL A 94 -2.49 16.81 -9.48
N ASN A 95 -1.36 16.11 -9.68
CA ASN A 95 -0.61 16.07 -10.92
C ASN A 95 -0.84 14.75 -11.68
N ALA A 96 -2.09 14.29 -11.80
CA ALA A 96 -2.42 13.07 -12.53
C ALA A 96 -1.92 13.13 -13.98
N ILE A 97 -1.48 11.98 -14.50
CA ILE A 97 -1.04 11.88 -15.89
C ILE A 97 -2.25 12.09 -16.83
N LYS A 98 -2.05 12.96 -17.84
CA LYS A 98 -3.08 13.30 -18.85
C LYS A 98 -2.54 13.02 -20.24
N ASP A 99 -3.44 12.62 -21.17
CA ASP A 99 -3.09 12.48 -22.58
C ASP A 99 -2.63 13.85 -23.15
N GLY A 100 -1.53 13.84 -23.87
CA GLY A 100 -0.92 15.04 -24.47
C GLY A 100 0.00 15.84 -23.54
N ILE A 101 0.14 15.46 -22.26
CA ILE A 101 1.06 16.09 -21.32
C ILE A 101 2.10 15.06 -20.87
N LYS A 102 3.38 15.35 -21.14
CA LYS A 102 4.48 14.49 -20.69
C LYS A 102 4.56 14.57 -19.16
N PRO A 103 4.43 13.43 -18.44
CA PRO A 103 4.56 13.45 -16.98
C PRO A 103 6.01 13.76 -16.59
N ASN A 104 6.17 14.65 -15.61
CA ASN A 104 7.45 14.89 -14.97
C ASN A 104 7.51 14.05 -13.70
N LEU A 105 8.02 12.82 -13.83
CA LEU A 105 8.16 11.90 -12.71
C LEU A 105 9.54 12.06 -12.10
N ASN A 106 9.58 12.46 -10.85
CA ASN A 106 10.81 12.59 -10.07
C ASN A 106 10.64 11.86 -8.75
N PHE A 107 11.31 10.71 -8.62
CA PHE A 107 11.22 9.87 -7.43
C PHE A 107 11.92 10.54 -6.25
N ASN A 108 11.16 10.79 -5.18
CA ASN A 108 11.66 11.25 -3.89
C ASN A 108 11.43 10.18 -2.82
N PRO A 109 12.46 9.38 -2.46
CA PRO A 109 12.33 8.31 -1.48
C PRO A 109 12.01 8.83 -0.06
N GLU A 110 12.36 10.07 0.29
CA GLU A 110 12.06 10.66 1.60
C GLU A 110 10.56 10.73 1.87
N LYS A 111 9.73 10.84 0.84
CA LYS A 111 8.27 10.80 0.95
C LYS A 111 7.75 9.46 1.49
N LEU A 112 8.55 8.40 1.48
CA LEU A 112 8.20 7.06 1.95
C LEU A 112 8.70 6.77 3.37
N GLU A 113 9.53 7.62 3.97
CA GLU A 113 10.18 7.36 5.26
C GLU A 113 9.17 7.13 6.40
N TYR A 114 8.03 7.82 6.38
CA TYR A 114 6.98 7.60 7.38
C TYR A 114 6.44 6.16 7.35
N ILE A 115 6.43 5.51 6.18
CA ILE A 115 5.98 4.11 6.07
C ILE A 115 6.98 3.17 6.73
N TYR A 116 8.28 3.44 6.55
CA TYR A 116 9.33 2.66 7.20
C TYR A 116 9.30 2.85 8.73
N ASN A 117 8.99 4.06 9.20
CA ASN A 117 8.74 4.32 10.62
C ASN A 117 7.52 3.55 11.14
N ASN A 118 6.42 3.51 10.37
CA ASN A 118 5.23 2.74 10.69
C ASN A 118 5.54 1.24 10.82
N ILE A 119 6.36 0.69 9.90
CA ILE A 119 6.81 -0.70 9.95
C ILE A 119 7.62 -0.94 11.23
N ARG A 120 8.62 -0.09 11.51
CA ARG A 120 9.46 -0.22 12.70
C ARG A 120 8.64 -0.18 14.00
N GLN A 121 7.62 0.69 14.06
CA GLN A 121 6.70 0.73 15.20
C GLN A 121 5.86 -0.54 15.28
N THR A 122 5.25 -0.96 14.17
CA THR A 122 4.45 -2.20 14.13
C THR A 122 5.28 -3.43 14.53
N VAL A 123 6.55 -3.49 14.11
CA VAL A 123 7.47 -4.58 14.49
C VAL A 123 7.71 -4.63 16.00
N LYS A 124 7.74 -3.48 16.69
CA LYS A 124 7.83 -3.44 18.16
C LYS A 124 6.56 -3.97 18.83
N ASP A 125 5.39 -3.63 18.26
CA ASP A 125 4.08 -3.89 18.87
C ASP A 125 3.53 -5.28 18.54
N LYS A 126 3.96 -5.87 17.41
CA LYS A 126 3.38 -7.11 16.87
C LYS A 126 3.79 -8.39 17.60
N GLU A 127 4.69 -8.31 18.56
CA GLU A 127 5.26 -9.49 19.24
C GLU A 127 5.80 -10.52 18.23
N ASN A 128 5.18 -11.70 18.18
CA ASN A 128 5.56 -12.80 17.29
C ASN A 128 4.63 -12.93 16.06
N THR A 129 3.77 -11.95 15.80
CA THR A 129 2.86 -11.99 14.64
C THR A 129 3.65 -11.69 13.36
N PRO A 130 3.58 -12.53 12.31
CA PRO A 130 4.15 -12.20 11.02
C PRO A 130 3.53 -10.92 10.43
N LEU A 131 4.36 -10.05 9.85
CA LEU A 131 3.93 -8.79 9.25
C LEU A 131 4.17 -8.82 7.74
N ILE A 132 3.10 -8.79 6.97
CA ILE A 132 3.13 -8.74 5.50
C ILE A 132 3.24 -7.27 5.07
N GLY A 133 4.28 -6.95 4.29
CA GLY A 133 4.35 -5.73 3.50
C GLY A 133 3.69 -5.91 2.14
N PHE A 134 3.48 -4.82 1.42
CA PHE A 134 2.95 -4.89 0.06
C PHE A 134 3.34 -3.69 -0.78
N CYS A 135 3.19 -3.86 -2.08
CA CYS A 135 3.38 -2.82 -3.08
C CYS A 135 2.31 -2.95 -4.17
N GLY A 136 1.95 -1.87 -4.81
CA GLY A 136 1.13 -1.90 -6.02
C GLY A 136 1.91 -2.50 -7.19
N GLY A 137 1.30 -3.43 -7.94
CA GLY A 137 1.90 -3.91 -9.19
C GLY A 137 2.11 -2.74 -10.17
N PRO A 138 3.25 -2.64 -10.88
CA PRO A 138 3.60 -1.47 -11.68
C PRO A 138 2.55 -1.08 -12.71
N LEU A 139 1.94 -2.05 -13.40
CA LEU A 139 0.85 -1.78 -14.34
C LEU A 139 -0.41 -1.26 -13.64
N THR A 140 -0.77 -1.83 -12.49
CA THR A 140 -1.91 -1.35 -11.69
C THR A 140 -1.69 0.09 -11.25
N THR A 141 -0.50 0.38 -10.73
CA THR A 141 -0.09 1.72 -10.31
C THR A 141 -0.16 2.72 -11.45
N PHE A 142 0.38 2.37 -12.63
CA PHE A 142 0.27 3.16 -13.86
C PHE A 142 -1.18 3.51 -14.20
N LEU A 143 -2.08 2.52 -14.14
CA LEU A 143 -3.50 2.74 -14.46
C LEU A 143 -4.15 3.74 -13.47
N PHE A 144 -3.80 3.67 -12.19
CA PHE A 144 -4.27 4.64 -11.19
C PHE A 144 -3.70 6.04 -11.40
N MET A 145 -2.44 6.18 -11.82
CA MET A 145 -1.81 7.47 -12.12
C MET A 145 -2.55 8.23 -13.23
N PHE A 146 -3.12 7.50 -14.20
CA PHE A 146 -3.98 8.07 -15.25
C PHE A 146 -5.40 8.36 -14.80
N ARG A 147 -5.90 7.59 -13.85
CA ARG A 147 -7.29 7.76 -13.40
C ARG A 147 -7.52 9.12 -12.75
N GLY A 148 -6.54 9.64 -12.03
CA GLY A 148 -6.46 10.99 -11.47
C GLY A 148 -7.62 11.48 -10.64
N ASN A 149 -8.86 11.10 -11.03
CA ASN A 149 -10.09 11.46 -10.37
C ASN A 149 -10.95 10.20 -10.15
N GLN A 150 -11.41 9.98 -8.92
CA GLN A 150 -12.14 8.77 -8.51
C GLN A 150 -13.53 8.59 -9.14
N ASN A 151 -14.11 9.65 -9.70
CA ASN A 151 -15.41 9.55 -10.36
C ASN A 151 -15.39 8.66 -11.61
N GLN A 152 -14.21 8.31 -12.12
CA GLN A 152 -14.08 7.35 -13.23
C GLN A 152 -13.91 5.92 -12.66
N LYS A 153 -14.97 5.12 -12.66
CA LYS A 153 -14.94 3.70 -12.25
C LYS A 153 -14.15 2.81 -13.22
N SER A 154 -13.71 3.32 -14.37
CA SER A 154 -13.09 2.56 -15.45
C SER A 154 -11.69 3.05 -15.75
N PHE A 155 -10.78 2.12 -16.10
CA PHE A 155 -9.44 2.42 -16.59
C PHE A 155 -9.36 2.60 -18.10
N LYS A 156 -10.49 2.73 -18.80
CA LYS A 156 -10.57 2.78 -20.26
C LYS A 156 -9.60 3.81 -20.88
N ASN A 157 -9.51 5.00 -20.31
CA ASN A 157 -8.62 6.06 -20.80
C ASN A 157 -7.14 5.72 -20.59
N ALA A 158 -6.79 5.13 -19.45
CA ALA A 158 -5.44 4.67 -19.15
C ALA A 158 -5.00 3.55 -20.12
N VAL A 159 -5.88 2.59 -20.37
CA VAL A 159 -5.64 1.49 -21.32
C VAL A 159 -5.50 2.05 -22.75
N LYS A 160 -6.38 2.97 -23.16
CA LYS A 160 -6.26 3.64 -24.46
C LYS A 160 -4.94 4.39 -24.63
N TYR A 161 -4.53 5.13 -23.59
CA TYR A 161 -3.24 5.82 -23.59
C TYR A 161 -2.08 4.84 -23.70
N PHE A 162 -2.10 3.73 -22.93
CA PHE A 162 -1.06 2.70 -22.97
C PHE A 162 -0.81 2.18 -24.38
N TYR A 163 -1.86 1.86 -25.13
CA TYR A 163 -1.72 1.36 -26.49
C TYR A 163 -1.32 2.45 -27.48
N LYS A 164 -1.86 3.67 -27.35
CA LYS A 164 -1.54 4.82 -28.21
C LYS A 164 -0.09 5.27 -28.05
N ASN A 165 0.43 5.27 -26.80
CA ASN A 165 1.73 5.80 -26.43
C ASN A 165 2.62 4.71 -25.80
N ARG A 166 2.72 3.56 -26.45
CA ARG A 166 3.33 2.35 -25.85
C ARG A 166 4.75 2.57 -25.32
N LYS A 167 5.62 3.22 -26.11
CA LYS A 167 7.02 3.48 -25.71
C LYS A 167 7.10 4.35 -24.46
N GLU A 168 6.30 5.40 -24.37
CA GLU A 168 6.23 6.28 -23.21
C GLU A 168 5.66 5.54 -21.98
N SER A 169 4.58 4.79 -22.18
CA SER A 169 3.95 4.00 -21.12
C SER A 169 4.90 2.97 -20.51
N ILE A 170 5.71 2.30 -21.34
CA ILE A 170 6.74 1.35 -20.86
C ILE A 170 7.77 2.08 -20.01
N LYS A 171 8.27 3.25 -20.42
CA LYS A 171 9.22 4.05 -19.62
C LYS A 171 8.65 4.45 -18.26
N ILE A 172 7.37 4.86 -18.23
CA ILE A 172 6.69 5.19 -16.96
C ILE A 172 6.60 3.95 -16.07
N ILE A 173 6.22 2.79 -16.63
CA ILE A 173 6.13 1.53 -15.88
C ILE A 173 7.51 1.11 -15.36
N GLU A 174 8.59 1.30 -16.12
CA GLU A 174 9.95 1.05 -15.68
C GLU A 174 10.34 1.94 -14.48
N GLN A 175 10.01 3.24 -14.52
CA GLN A 175 10.23 4.14 -13.38
C GLN A 175 9.45 3.70 -12.14
N ILE A 176 8.17 3.33 -12.30
CA ILE A 176 7.35 2.78 -11.21
C ILE A 176 8.00 1.51 -10.67
N THR A 177 8.50 0.63 -11.53
CA THR A 177 9.13 -0.64 -11.14
C THR A 177 10.37 -0.39 -10.30
N GLN A 178 11.26 0.53 -10.72
CA GLN A 178 12.46 0.87 -9.96
C GLN A 178 12.14 1.46 -8.58
N ALA A 179 11.21 2.41 -8.53
CA ALA A 179 10.73 2.97 -7.26
C ALA A 179 10.09 1.91 -6.35
N SER A 180 9.36 0.94 -6.95
CA SER A 180 8.72 -0.15 -6.21
C SER A 180 9.75 -1.15 -5.66
N ILE A 181 10.82 -1.45 -6.39
CA ILE A 181 11.92 -2.31 -5.91
C ILE A 181 12.56 -1.68 -4.68
N GLU A 182 12.97 -0.42 -4.77
CA GLU A 182 13.59 0.30 -3.65
C GLU A 182 12.63 0.36 -2.43
N TYR A 183 11.35 0.62 -2.68
CA TYR A 183 10.33 0.64 -1.63
C TYR A 183 10.20 -0.71 -0.92
N VAL A 184 10.15 -1.83 -1.66
CA VAL A 184 10.05 -3.18 -1.08
C VAL A 184 11.31 -3.55 -0.30
N GLU A 185 12.50 -3.25 -0.85
CA GLU A 185 13.76 -3.47 -0.15
C GLU A 185 13.82 -2.73 1.19
N ASN A 186 13.36 -1.48 1.22
CA ASN A 186 13.33 -0.69 2.45
C ASN A 186 12.24 -1.15 3.43
N GLN A 187 11.11 -1.69 2.96
CA GLN A 187 10.16 -2.39 3.83
C GLN A 187 10.82 -3.59 4.52
N ILE A 188 11.55 -4.44 3.76
CA ILE A 188 12.25 -5.61 4.29
C ILE A 188 13.30 -5.17 5.33
N LYS A 189 14.13 -4.16 5.01
CA LYS A 189 15.11 -3.59 5.95
C LYS A 189 14.46 -3.03 7.23
N SER A 190 13.21 -2.61 7.14
CA SER A 190 12.44 -2.09 8.28
C SER A 190 11.75 -3.17 9.11
N GLY A 191 11.78 -4.45 8.69
CA GLY A 191 11.36 -5.61 9.48
C GLY A 191 10.12 -6.36 8.97
N ILE A 192 9.70 -6.14 7.72
CA ILE A 192 8.73 -6.99 7.03
C ILE A 192 9.34 -8.38 6.80
N GLN A 193 8.49 -9.40 6.88
CA GLN A 193 8.88 -10.81 6.77
C GLN A 193 8.34 -11.46 5.49
#